data_f9b7619f411660a76762cf6e16a370bf
#
_entry.id   f9b7619f411660a76762cf6e16a370bf
#
_cell.length_a   1.000
_cell.length_b   1.000
_cell.length_c   1.000
_cell.angle_alpha   90.00
_cell.angle_beta   90.00
_cell.angle_gamma   90.00
#
_symmetry.space_group_name_H-M   'P 1'
#
loop_
_entity.id
_entity.type
_entity.pdbx_description
1 polymer ?
#
loop_
_entity_poly.entity_id
_entity_poly.type
_entity_poly.pdbx_seq_one_letter_code
_entity_poly.pdbx_strand_id
1 'polypeptide(L)'
;MEKNEFLLYNDILYQLSRCQTMEDLGRVFLPQLRLLIPFSHGSYISISPGGENGELIHTLRFWQPDSFRAVEEAWIKEYRQAYTAWLSHTTESVVIRDSDLMEGDKRFSSHFYQGLFKEIGARDTMQMNVVSGGQILGRIALFRTEEMGDFTDDDAFFLRALSNHIALVFARCDGAKPLARKDAAARLAKAYGLTRREEEVLSYILTGLSSEEIASQLCIAKNTLFKHSQNVYRKCGAKSRWDVLRLAEKT
;
A
#
# COMPACT_ATOMS: atom_id res chain seq x y z
N MET A 1 8.38 -5.66 -24.07
CA MET A 1 9.55 -5.40 -23.20
C MET A 1 10.81 -5.65 -24.02
N GLU A 2 11.59 -4.62 -24.24
CA GLU A 2 12.86 -4.70 -24.93
C GLU A 2 13.95 -5.30 -24.01
N LYS A 3 15.08 -5.76 -24.62
CA LYS A 3 16.18 -6.36 -23.85
C LYS A 3 16.74 -5.40 -22.78
N ASN A 4 16.85 -4.12 -23.11
CA ASN A 4 17.35 -3.10 -22.18
C ASN A 4 16.40 -2.85 -21.00
N GLU A 5 15.09 -2.83 -21.23
CA GLU A 5 14.08 -2.71 -20.18
C GLU A 5 14.12 -3.90 -19.22
N PHE A 6 14.31 -5.12 -19.76
CA PHE A 6 14.46 -6.31 -18.93
C PHE A 6 15.70 -6.24 -18.04
N LEU A 7 16.81 -5.75 -18.54
CA LEU A 7 18.04 -5.59 -17.76
C LEU A 7 17.84 -4.53 -16.66
N LEU A 8 17.23 -3.40 -16.97
CA LEU A 8 16.90 -2.37 -15.97
C LEU A 8 15.93 -2.90 -14.90
N TYR A 9 14.89 -3.62 -15.31
CA TYR A 9 13.95 -4.25 -14.38
C TYR A 9 14.67 -5.21 -13.41
N ASN A 10 15.55 -6.08 -13.95
CA ASN A 10 16.32 -7.01 -13.14
C ASN A 10 17.30 -6.30 -12.19
N ASP A 11 17.95 -5.23 -12.65
CA ASP A 11 18.85 -4.44 -11.80
C ASP A 11 18.08 -3.74 -10.67
N ILE A 12 16.91 -3.18 -10.92
CA ILE A 12 16.04 -2.63 -9.89
C ILE A 12 15.71 -3.69 -8.83
N LEU A 13 15.31 -4.90 -9.23
CA LEU A 13 15.05 -5.99 -8.30
C LEU A 13 16.26 -6.32 -7.45
N TYR A 14 17.43 -6.38 -8.06
CA TYR A 14 18.68 -6.64 -7.36
C TYR A 14 18.99 -5.53 -6.34
N GLN A 15 18.91 -4.27 -6.73
CA GLN A 15 19.17 -3.13 -5.85
C GLN A 15 18.16 -3.09 -4.68
N LEU A 16 16.87 -3.30 -4.95
CA LEU A 16 15.83 -3.37 -3.92
C LEU A 16 16.08 -4.52 -2.94
N SER A 17 16.52 -5.69 -3.43
CA SER A 17 16.77 -6.85 -2.57
C SER A 17 17.84 -6.60 -1.51
N ARG A 18 18.77 -5.67 -1.77
CA ARG A 18 19.87 -5.30 -0.87
C ARG A 18 19.48 -4.30 0.21
N CYS A 19 18.39 -3.56 0.04
CA CYS A 19 17.92 -2.59 1.02
C CYS A 19 17.48 -3.30 2.30
N GLN A 20 17.95 -2.81 3.46
CA GLN A 20 17.60 -3.36 4.78
C GLN A 20 16.81 -2.37 5.62
N THR A 21 16.89 -1.09 5.32
CA THR A 21 16.27 0.01 6.06
C THR A 21 15.46 0.91 5.14
N MET A 22 14.54 1.69 5.71
CA MET A 22 13.81 2.73 4.95
C MET A 22 14.75 3.81 4.41
N GLU A 23 15.88 4.05 5.06
CA GLU A 23 16.90 4.99 4.59
C GLU A 23 17.60 4.47 3.33
N ASP A 24 17.94 3.15 3.29
CA ASP A 24 18.49 2.52 2.08
C ASP A 24 17.50 2.63 0.92
N LEU A 25 16.21 2.33 1.17
CA LEU A 25 15.15 2.48 0.17
C LEU A 25 15.06 3.91 -0.35
N GLY A 26 15.08 4.91 0.54
CA GLY A 26 15.01 6.32 0.14
C GLY A 26 16.13 6.75 -0.80
N ARG A 27 17.34 6.18 -0.62
CA ARG A 27 18.50 6.48 -1.49
C ARG A 27 18.44 5.76 -2.83
N VAL A 28 17.84 4.57 -2.89
CA VAL A 28 17.95 3.66 -4.04
C VAL A 28 16.68 3.64 -4.86
N PHE A 29 15.50 3.59 -4.23
CA PHE A 29 14.26 3.23 -4.90
C PHE A 29 13.84 4.20 -6.00
N LEU A 30 13.63 5.49 -5.68
CA LEU A 30 13.18 6.45 -6.68
C LEU A 30 14.20 6.69 -7.80
N PRO A 31 15.51 6.84 -7.52
CA PRO A 31 16.50 6.95 -8.58
C PRO A 31 16.53 5.76 -9.53
N GLN A 32 16.45 4.54 -9.02
CA GLN A 32 16.44 3.32 -9.85
C GLN A 32 15.13 3.18 -10.63
N LEU A 33 13.99 3.43 -9.98
CA LEU A 33 12.69 3.38 -10.65
C LEU A 33 12.60 4.37 -11.80
N ARG A 34 13.20 5.57 -11.67
CA ARG A 34 13.22 6.61 -12.69
C ARG A 34 13.92 6.20 -13.99
N LEU A 35 14.85 5.25 -13.92
CA LEU A 35 15.54 4.72 -15.12
C LEU A 35 14.60 3.87 -15.97
N LEU A 36 13.64 3.20 -15.35
CA LEU A 36 12.67 2.33 -16.04
C LEU A 36 11.37 3.09 -16.35
N ILE A 37 10.91 3.89 -15.43
CA ILE A 37 9.68 4.68 -15.52
C ILE A 37 10.08 6.15 -15.35
N PRO A 38 10.32 6.91 -16.41
CA PRO A 38 10.69 8.31 -16.30
C PRO A 38 9.60 9.15 -15.63
N PHE A 39 9.97 9.93 -14.63
CA PHE A 39 9.09 10.86 -13.91
C PHE A 39 9.86 12.13 -13.49
N SER A 40 9.17 13.24 -13.28
CA SER A 40 9.74 14.49 -12.79
C SER A 40 9.84 14.51 -11.26
N HIS A 41 8.75 14.15 -10.59
CA HIS A 41 8.64 14.12 -9.13
C HIS A 41 8.14 12.75 -8.67
N GLY A 42 8.58 12.32 -7.52
CA GLY A 42 8.14 11.05 -6.95
C GLY A 42 8.28 11.03 -5.44
N SER A 43 7.42 10.26 -4.77
CA SER A 43 7.43 10.11 -3.32
C SER A 43 7.00 8.73 -2.86
N TYR A 44 7.33 8.42 -1.62
CA TYR A 44 6.72 7.36 -0.84
C TYR A 44 6.24 7.89 0.51
N ILE A 45 4.98 7.62 0.78
CA ILE A 45 4.29 7.96 2.01
C ILE A 45 3.96 6.65 2.72
N SER A 46 4.52 6.42 3.91
CA SER A 46 4.09 5.29 4.75
C SER A 46 2.71 5.57 5.36
N ILE A 47 1.91 4.52 5.48
CA ILE A 47 0.58 4.58 6.07
C ILE A 47 0.54 3.59 7.23
N SER A 48 0.24 4.08 8.43
CA SER A 48 0.15 3.26 9.63
C SER A 48 -1.12 3.56 10.41
N PRO A 49 -1.72 2.57 11.08
CA PRO A 49 -2.77 2.82 12.06
C PRO A 49 -2.19 3.53 13.29
N GLY A 50 -2.95 4.40 13.93
CA GLY A 50 -2.50 5.03 15.17
C GLY A 50 -3.05 6.42 15.46
N GLY A 51 -3.91 6.98 14.59
CA GLY A 51 -4.63 8.22 14.86
C GLY A 51 -5.74 8.04 15.91
N GLU A 52 -6.17 9.14 16.52
CA GLU A 52 -7.39 9.15 17.34
C GLU A 52 -8.56 8.65 16.51
N ASN A 53 -9.39 7.77 17.06
CA ASN A 53 -10.52 7.12 16.39
C ASN A 53 -10.17 6.13 15.23
N GLY A 54 -8.97 5.57 15.19
CA GLY A 54 -8.56 4.59 14.16
C GLY A 54 -8.20 5.22 12.82
N GLU A 55 -7.83 6.49 12.84
CA GLU A 55 -7.37 7.20 11.65
C GLU A 55 -6.00 6.69 11.19
N LEU A 56 -5.80 6.71 9.87
CA LEU A 56 -4.51 6.38 9.27
C LEU A 56 -3.55 7.58 9.38
N ILE A 57 -2.35 7.31 9.85
CA ILE A 57 -1.26 8.27 9.89
C ILE A 57 -0.45 8.14 8.61
N HIS A 58 -0.34 9.24 7.88
CA HIS A 58 0.43 9.35 6.66
C HIS A 58 1.76 10.05 6.97
N THR A 59 2.87 9.40 6.67
CA THR A 59 4.21 9.96 6.94
C THR A 59 5.05 9.93 5.69
N LEU A 60 5.48 11.10 5.22
CA LEU A 60 6.42 11.21 4.10
C LEU A 60 7.76 10.59 4.49
N ARG A 61 8.23 9.60 3.74
CA ARG A 61 9.49 8.87 4.02
C ARG A 61 10.62 9.30 3.11
N PHE A 62 10.36 9.39 1.83
CA PHE A 62 11.31 9.89 0.85
C PHE A 62 10.62 10.49 -0.37
N TRP A 63 11.32 11.36 -1.07
CA TRP A 63 10.83 12.13 -2.20
C TRP A 63 11.98 12.50 -3.13
N GLN A 64 11.64 12.93 -4.34
CA GLN A 64 12.57 13.42 -5.34
C GLN A 64 11.84 14.34 -6.33
N PRO A 65 12.37 15.52 -6.69
CA PRO A 65 13.56 16.19 -6.14
C PRO A 65 13.33 16.77 -4.74
N ASP A 66 14.36 17.32 -4.11
CA ASP A 66 14.27 17.89 -2.75
C ASP A 66 13.24 19.01 -2.63
N SER A 67 13.07 19.81 -3.68
CA SER A 67 12.05 20.88 -3.77
C SER A 67 10.61 20.38 -3.68
N PHE A 68 10.37 19.09 -3.95
CA PHE A 68 9.03 18.49 -3.94
C PHE A 68 8.49 18.26 -2.53
N ARG A 69 9.33 18.29 -1.51
CA ARG A 69 8.94 17.97 -0.13
C ARG A 69 7.75 18.79 0.37
N ALA A 70 7.82 20.10 0.22
CA ALA A 70 6.80 21.00 0.75
C ALA A 70 5.42 20.77 0.10
N VAL A 71 5.40 20.52 -1.21
CA VAL A 71 4.19 20.21 -1.97
C VAL A 71 3.58 18.90 -1.48
N GLU A 72 4.40 17.87 -1.29
CA GLU A 72 3.93 16.55 -0.85
C GLU A 72 3.43 16.56 0.61
N GLU A 73 4.09 17.31 1.50
CA GLU A 73 3.63 17.50 2.87
C GLU A 73 2.28 18.26 2.95
N ALA A 74 2.03 19.22 2.03
CA ALA A 74 0.74 19.88 1.90
C ALA A 74 -0.32 18.90 1.39
N TRP A 75 0.01 18.09 0.37
CA TRP A 75 -0.86 17.05 -0.17
C TRP A 75 -1.32 16.03 0.90
N ILE A 76 -0.41 15.57 1.75
CA ILE A 76 -0.74 14.62 2.83
C ILE A 76 -1.84 15.16 3.74
N LYS A 77 -1.86 16.46 4.04
CA LYS A 77 -2.87 17.08 4.91
C LYS A 77 -4.27 17.08 4.28
N GLU A 78 -4.34 17.16 2.97
CA GLU A 78 -5.60 17.20 2.22
C GLU A 78 -6.04 15.82 1.69
N TYR A 79 -5.20 14.80 1.86
CA TYR A 79 -5.41 13.48 1.24
C TYR A 79 -6.76 12.83 1.52
N ARG A 80 -7.36 13.07 2.67
CA ARG A 80 -8.70 12.53 3.00
C ARG A 80 -9.80 12.97 2.05
N GLN A 81 -9.63 14.11 1.41
CA GLN A 81 -10.56 14.66 0.43
C GLN A 81 -10.19 14.25 -1.00
N ALA A 82 -9.08 13.53 -1.17
CA ALA A 82 -8.61 13.11 -2.48
C ALA A 82 -9.54 12.06 -3.10
N TYR A 83 -9.76 12.18 -4.41
CA TYR A 83 -10.47 11.16 -5.19
C TYR A 83 -9.79 9.78 -5.19
N THR A 84 -8.52 9.72 -4.78
CA THR A 84 -7.72 8.50 -4.62
C THR A 84 -7.67 7.97 -3.19
N ALA A 85 -8.39 8.57 -2.23
CA ALA A 85 -8.37 8.17 -0.82
C ALA A 85 -8.79 6.69 -0.61
N TRP A 86 -9.64 6.15 -1.49
CA TRP A 86 -10.06 4.76 -1.48
C TRP A 86 -8.92 3.76 -1.60
N LEU A 87 -7.77 4.14 -2.20
CA LEU A 87 -6.57 3.30 -2.27
C LEU A 87 -6.05 2.87 -0.89
N SER A 88 -6.32 3.66 0.15
CA SER A 88 -5.92 3.32 1.52
C SER A 88 -6.73 2.16 2.13
N HIS A 89 -7.78 1.72 1.47
CA HIS A 89 -8.68 0.66 1.93
C HIS A 89 -8.61 -0.62 1.08
N THR A 90 -7.70 -0.68 0.12
CA THR A 90 -7.52 -1.87 -0.72
C THR A 90 -6.68 -2.93 0.01
N THR A 91 -6.93 -4.19 -0.30
CA THR A 91 -6.21 -5.35 0.27
C THR A 91 -5.12 -5.88 -0.64
N GLU A 92 -4.99 -5.31 -1.83
CA GLU A 92 -3.98 -5.63 -2.84
C GLU A 92 -3.35 -4.34 -3.38
N SER A 93 -2.13 -4.44 -3.88
CA SER A 93 -1.49 -3.31 -4.54
C SER A 93 -2.17 -3.01 -5.88
N VAL A 94 -2.61 -1.79 -6.05
CA VAL A 94 -3.30 -1.30 -7.26
C VAL A 94 -2.49 -0.14 -7.83
N VAL A 95 -2.26 -0.15 -9.14
CA VAL A 95 -1.64 0.95 -9.88
C VAL A 95 -2.73 1.69 -10.65
N ILE A 96 -2.80 2.99 -10.49
CA ILE A 96 -3.73 3.89 -11.18
C ILE A 96 -2.97 5.06 -11.79
N ARG A 97 -3.49 5.60 -12.89
CA ARG A 97 -3.07 6.88 -13.47
C ARG A 97 -4.25 7.85 -13.41
N ASP A 98 -3.97 9.14 -13.22
CA ASP A 98 -5.02 10.15 -13.26
C ASP A 98 -5.67 10.23 -14.64
N SER A 99 -4.88 10.01 -15.70
CA SER A 99 -5.36 9.90 -17.08
C SER A 99 -6.38 8.78 -17.33
N ASP A 100 -6.37 7.71 -16.51
CA ASP A 100 -7.38 6.64 -16.58
C ASP A 100 -8.66 6.98 -15.82
N LEU A 101 -8.57 7.84 -14.78
CA LEU A 101 -9.69 8.16 -13.89
C LEU A 101 -10.50 9.37 -14.36
N MET A 102 -9.85 10.30 -15.05
CA MET A 102 -10.45 11.56 -15.46
C MET A 102 -10.13 11.88 -16.93
N GLU A 103 -11.16 11.94 -17.74
CA GLU A 103 -11.02 12.26 -19.16
C GLU A 103 -10.70 13.73 -19.40
N GLY A 104 -9.75 13.99 -20.29
CA GLY A 104 -9.43 15.30 -20.84
C GLY A 104 -9.11 16.35 -19.78
N ASP A 105 -9.63 17.56 -19.98
CA ASP A 105 -9.30 18.74 -19.15
C ASP A 105 -9.95 18.72 -17.75
N LYS A 106 -10.82 17.75 -17.44
CA LYS A 106 -11.48 17.65 -16.13
C LYS A 106 -10.48 17.49 -14.98
N ARG A 107 -9.37 16.75 -15.20
CA ARG A 107 -8.32 16.60 -14.20
C ARG A 107 -7.64 17.92 -13.86
N PHE A 108 -7.42 18.78 -14.88
CA PHE A 108 -6.78 20.09 -14.71
C PHE A 108 -7.67 21.11 -13.97
N SER A 109 -8.97 20.90 -13.97
CA SER A 109 -9.92 21.70 -13.18
C SER A 109 -10.15 21.19 -11.76
N SER A 110 -9.56 20.05 -11.40
CA SER A 110 -9.68 19.48 -10.06
C SER A 110 -9.02 20.40 -9.01
N HIS A 111 -9.58 20.40 -7.78
CA HIS A 111 -9.02 21.16 -6.65
C HIS A 111 -7.54 20.84 -6.41
N PHE A 112 -7.19 19.56 -6.50
CA PHE A 112 -5.81 19.12 -6.29
C PHE A 112 -4.84 19.61 -7.36
N TYR A 113 -5.25 19.55 -8.62
CA TYR A 113 -4.41 20.10 -9.69
C TYR A 113 -4.19 21.59 -9.52
N GLN A 114 -5.25 22.36 -9.32
CA GLN A 114 -5.16 23.82 -9.22
C GLN A 114 -4.41 24.28 -7.96
N GLY A 115 -4.52 23.53 -6.86
CA GLY A 115 -3.89 23.87 -5.59
C GLY A 115 -2.43 23.42 -5.48
N LEU A 116 -2.16 22.13 -5.79
CA LEU A 116 -0.88 21.50 -5.49
C LEU A 116 -0.10 21.09 -6.73
N PHE A 117 -0.73 20.41 -7.67
CA PHE A 117 -0.01 19.86 -8.82
C PHE A 117 0.43 20.91 -9.83
N LYS A 118 -0.29 22.03 -9.92
CA LYS A 118 0.09 23.17 -10.76
C LYS A 118 1.42 23.77 -10.33
N GLU A 119 1.74 23.77 -9.04
CA GLU A 119 2.99 24.32 -8.52
C GLU A 119 4.24 23.58 -9.06
N ILE A 120 4.12 22.27 -9.28
CA ILE A 120 5.18 21.43 -9.85
C ILE A 120 5.03 21.20 -11.35
N GLY A 121 4.06 21.85 -12.00
CA GLY A 121 3.77 21.67 -13.41
C GLY A 121 3.33 20.26 -13.77
N ALA A 122 2.68 19.55 -12.82
CA ALA A 122 2.26 18.17 -13.05
C ALA A 122 1.17 18.10 -14.12
N ARG A 123 1.34 17.21 -15.08
CA ARG A 123 0.36 16.87 -16.10
C ARG A 123 -0.40 15.59 -15.76
N ASP A 124 0.32 14.57 -15.35
CA ASP A 124 -0.25 13.27 -15.00
C ASP A 124 0.40 12.72 -13.74
N THR A 125 -0.37 11.94 -12.98
CA THR A 125 0.10 11.19 -11.82
C THR A 125 -0.11 9.70 -12.02
N MET A 126 0.86 8.91 -11.59
CA MET A 126 0.71 7.47 -11.44
C MET A 126 0.94 7.09 -9.98
N GLN A 127 -0.04 6.46 -9.38
CA GLN A 127 -0.01 6.09 -7.96
C GLN A 127 -0.11 4.58 -7.80
N MET A 128 0.58 4.06 -6.78
CA MET A 128 0.47 2.69 -6.34
C MET A 128 0.39 2.63 -4.81
N ASN A 129 -0.67 2.01 -4.28
CA ASN A 129 -0.67 1.61 -2.89
C ASN A 129 0.22 0.38 -2.70
N VAL A 130 1.03 0.38 -1.66
CA VAL A 130 1.92 -0.73 -1.31
C VAL A 130 1.23 -1.57 -0.26
N VAL A 131 0.83 -2.79 -0.61
CA VAL A 131 0.12 -3.72 0.28
C VAL A 131 0.92 -4.99 0.46
N SER A 132 1.11 -5.44 1.68
CA SER A 132 1.74 -6.71 2.03
C SER A 132 0.87 -7.48 3.00
N GLY A 133 0.53 -8.73 2.66
CA GLY A 133 -0.33 -9.58 3.48
C GLY A 133 -1.70 -8.95 3.78
N GLY A 134 -2.29 -8.22 2.82
CA GLY A 134 -3.57 -7.53 2.95
C GLY A 134 -3.53 -6.28 3.83
N GLN A 135 -2.35 -5.82 4.23
CA GLN A 135 -2.17 -4.59 5.00
C GLN A 135 -1.50 -3.54 4.14
N ILE A 136 -2.06 -2.34 4.12
CA ILE A 136 -1.42 -1.21 3.48
C ILE A 136 -0.19 -0.79 4.28
N LEU A 137 0.93 -0.62 3.58
CA LEU A 137 2.18 -0.11 4.13
C LEU A 137 2.38 1.36 3.76
N GLY A 138 1.84 1.77 2.62
CA GLY A 138 2.01 3.12 2.14
C GLY A 138 1.57 3.30 0.70
N ARG A 139 2.01 4.40 0.12
CA ARG A 139 1.71 4.79 -1.25
C ARG A 139 2.94 5.36 -1.93
N ILE A 140 3.17 4.93 -3.15
CA ILE A 140 4.09 5.55 -4.10
C ILE A 140 3.28 6.48 -4.99
N ALA A 141 3.77 7.71 -5.21
CA ALA A 141 3.22 8.65 -6.16
C ALA A 141 4.34 9.12 -7.10
N LEU A 142 4.08 9.09 -8.41
CA LEU A 142 4.96 9.53 -9.47
C LEU A 142 4.24 10.59 -10.29
N PHE A 143 4.95 11.63 -10.71
CA PHE A 143 4.38 12.76 -11.44
C PHE A 143 5.18 13.03 -12.71
N ARG A 144 4.49 13.38 -13.78
CA ARG A 144 5.07 13.87 -15.03
C ARG A 144 4.65 15.30 -15.30
N THR A 145 5.56 16.09 -15.83
CA THR A 145 5.27 17.45 -16.30
C THR A 145 4.64 17.42 -17.69
N GLU A 146 4.14 18.56 -18.14
CA GLU A 146 3.57 18.73 -19.49
C GLU A 146 4.53 18.26 -20.59
N GLU A 147 5.82 18.54 -20.44
CA GLU A 147 6.86 18.15 -21.42
C GLU A 147 7.05 16.64 -21.53
N MET A 148 6.79 15.91 -20.44
CA MET A 148 6.94 14.44 -20.38
C MET A 148 5.70 13.69 -20.91
N GLY A 149 4.57 14.37 -21.00
CA GLY A 149 3.29 13.74 -21.38
C GLY A 149 2.71 12.85 -20.28
N ASP A 150 1.65 12.12 -20.64
CA ASP A 150 0.97 11.21 -19.74
C ASP A 150 1.78 9.91 -19.54
N PHE A 151 1.55 9.20 -18.42
CA PHE A 151 2.10 7.87 -18.21
C PHE A 151 1.47 6.87 -19.20
N THR A 152 2.29 6.01 -19.77
CA THR A 152 1.88 5.00 -20.76
C THR A 152 1.38 3.71 -20.10
N ASP A 153 0.80 2.82 -20.90
CA ASP A 153 0.43 1.46 -20.43
C ASP A 153 1.64 0.65 -20.02
N ASP A 154 2.78 0.84 -20.69
CA ASP A 154 4.05 0.18 -20.34
C ASP A 154 4.58 0.67 -18.99
N ASP A 155 4.50 1.98 -18.69
CA ASP A 155 4.87 2.53 -17.39
C ASP A 155 4.04 1.87 -16.25
N ALA A 156 2.72 1.80 -16.45
CA ALA A 156 1.82 1.17 -15.49
C ALA A 156 2.05 -0.34 -15.37
N PHE A 157 2.40 -1.01 -16.47
CA PHE A 157 2.77 -2.42 -16.49
C PHE A 157 4.03 -2.66 -15.66
N PHE A 158 5.09 -1.87 -15.84
CA PHE A 158 6.33 -2.03 -15.09
C PHE A 158 6.12 -1.81 -13.58
N LEU A 159 5.36 -0.79 -13.21
CA LEU A 159 5.08 -0.56 -11.79
C LEU A 159 4.25 -1.71 -11.19
N ARG A 160 3.27 -2.25 -11.91
CA ARG A 160 2.52 -3.44 -11.50
C ARG A 160 3.40 -4.68 -11.38
N ALA A 161 4.29 -4.91 -12.34
CA ALA A 161 5.21 -6.04 -12.32
C ALA A 161 6.16 -6.00 -11.11
N LEU A 162 6.56 -4.80 -10.67
CA LEU A 162 7.39 -4.59 -9.47
C LEU A 162 6.61 -4.68 -8.16
N SER A 163 5.28 -4.58 -8.16
CA SER A 163 4.46 -4.33 -6.96
C SER A 163 4.69 -5.32 -5.82
N ASN A 164 4.74 -6.62 -6.12
CA ASN A 164 4.96 -7.67 -5.11
C ASN A 164 6.37 -7.58 -4.50
N HIS A 165 7.39 -7.31 -5.31
CA HIS A 165 8.77 -7.15 -4.86
C HIS A 165 8.90 -5.89 -4.00
N ILE A 166 8.31 -4.79 -4.42
CA ILE A 166 8.24 -3.55 -3.66
C ILE A 166 7.57 -3.81 -2.31
N ALA A 167 6.41 -4.45 -2.29
CA ALA A 167 5.67 -4.74 -1.06
C ALA A 167 6.49 -5.57 -0.06
N LEU A 168 7.19 -6.61 -0.53
CA LEU A 168 8.06 -7.45 0.31
C LEU A 168 9.22 -6.66 0.92
N VAL A 169 9.90 -5.85 0.10
CA VAL A 169 11.05 -5.07 0.56
C VAL A 169 10.61 -3.97 1.52
N PHE A 170 9.52 -3.27 1.22
CA PHE A 170 8.98 -2.22 2.08
C PHE A 170 8.52 -2.79 3.43
N ALA A 171 7.82 -3.93 3.44
CA ALA A 171 7.44 -4.61 4.67
C ALA A 171 8.65 -4.96 5.55
N ARG A 172 9.75 -5.41 4.93
CA ARG A 172 11.00 -5.72 5.62
C ARG A 172 11.67 -4.48 6.19
N CYS A 173 11.78 -3.42 5.39
CA CYS A 173 12.51 -2.20 5.74
C CYS A 173 11.75 -1.30 6.73
N ASP A 174 10.43 -1.28 6.69
CA ASP A 174 9.61 -0.46 7.60
C ASP A 174 9.50 -1.08 9.00
N GLY A 175 10.13 -2.24 9.21
CA GLY A 175 10.05 -2.95 10.48
C GLY A 175 8.61 -3.36 10.84
N ALA A 176 7.70 -3.28 9.88
CA ALA A 176 6.35 -3.81 10.01
C ALA A 176 6.44 -5.33 10.19
N LYS A 177 6.67 -5.72 11.42
CA LYS A 177 6.83 -7.13 11.80
C LYS A 177 5.56 -7.88 11.40
N PRO A 178 5.67 -8.95 10.61
CA PRO A 178 4.62 -9.97 10.53
C PRO A 178 4.28 -10.54 11.92
N LEU A 179 5.17 -10.33 12.91
CA LEU A 179 4.99 -10.76 14.30
C LEU A 179 3.84 -10.07 15.03
N ALA A 180 3.52 -8.81 14.73
CA ALA A 180 2.43 -8.11 15.41
C ALA A 180 1.07 -8.81 15.25
N ARG A 181 0.87 -9.60 14.21
CA ARG A 181 -0.40 -10.28 13.93
C ARG A 181 -0.57 -11.60 14.66
N LYS A 182 0.50 -12.41 14.78
CA LYS A 182 0.46 -13.60 15.64
C LYS A 182 0.31 -13.21 17.11
N ASP A 183 1.01 -12.17 17.52
CA ASP A 183 0.90 -11.61 18.86
C ASP A 183 -0.48 -10.98 19.09
N ALA A 184 -1.06 -10.27 18.11
CA ALA A 184 -2.42 -9.75 18.18
C ALA A 184 -3.46 -10.88 18.22
N ALA A 185 -3.31 -11.92 17.40
CA ALA A 185 -4.18 -13.10 17.46
C ALA A 185 -4.11 -13.80 18.82
N ALA A 186 -2.90 -13.98 19.39
CA ALA A 186 -2.69 -14.58 20.70
C ALA A 186 -3.27 -13.69 21.83
N ARG A 187 -3.09 -12.37 21.78
CA ARG A 187 -3.69 -11.43 22.73
C ARG A 187 -5.21 -11.50 22.71
N LEU A 188 -5.80 -11.43 21.51
CA LEU A 188 -7.25 -11.53 21.34
C LEU A 188 -7.76 -12.93 21.77
N ALA A 189 -7.04 -14.01 21.43
CA ALA A 189 -7.41 -15.34 21.84
C ALA A 189 -7.47 -15.47 23.36
N LYS A 190 -6.49 -14.91 24.06
CA LYS A 190 -6.48 -14.87 25.52
C LYS A 190 -7.59 -13.99 26.09
N ALA A 191 -7.82 -12.80 25.52
CA ALA A 191 -8.82 -11.84 26.00
C ALA A 191 -10.26 -12.35 25.83
N TYR A 192 -10.54 -13.06 24.73
CA TYR A 192 -11.88 -13.51 24.35
C TYR A 192 -12.12 -15.01 24.50
N GLY A 193 -11.17 -15.76 25.06
CA GLY A 193 -11.30 -17.19 25.30
C GLY A 193 -11.45 -18.01 24.00
N LEU A 194 -10.65 -17.68 22.97
CA LEU A 194 -10.67 -18.44 21.72
C LEU A 194 -9.96 -19.78 21.90
N THR A 195 -10.47 -20.80 21.22
CA THR A 195 -9.77 -22.10 21.13
C THR A 195 -8.54 -21.97 20.23
N ARG A 196 -7.60 -22.92 20.33
CA ARG A 196 -6.41 -22.97 19.47
C ARG A 196 -6.75 -22.88 17.97
N ARG A 197 -7.84 -23.56 17.55
CA ARG A 197 -8.27 -23.54 16.14
C ARG A 197 -8.89 -22.20 15.74
N GLU A 198 -9.61 -21.55 16.65
CA GLU A 198 -10.16 -20.21 16.43
C GLU A 198 -9.04 -19.15 16.41
N GLU A 199 -8.02 -19.28 17.25
CA GLU A 199 -6.81 -18.44 17.21
C GLU A 199 -6.06 -18.60 15.89
N GLU A 200 -5.89 -19.84 15.42
CA GLU A 200 -5.26 -20.12 14.13
C GLU A 200 -6.04 -19.49 12.98
N VAL A 201 -7.37 -19.65 12.94
CA VAL A 201 -8.25 -18.99 11.96
C VAL A 201 -8.15 -17.48 12.09
N LEU A 202 -8.15 -16.93 13.32
CA LEU A 202 -8.01 -15.50 13.57
C LEU A 202 -6.68 -14.97 13.03
N SER A 203 -5.58 -15.69 13.23
CA SER A 203 -4.27 -15.27 12.71
C SER A 203 -4.29 -15.10 11.19
N TYR A 204 -4.97 -15.95 10.45
CA TYR A 204 -5.16 -15.81 9.00
C TYR A 204 -6.19 -14.74 8.63
N ILE A 205 -7.26 -14.56 9.39
CA ILE A 205 -8.20 -13.43 9.21
C ILE A 205 -7.45 -12.10 9.27
N LEU A 206 -6.53 -11.95 10.21
CA LEU A 206 -5.71 -10.75 10.37
C LEU A 206 -4.68 -10.54 9.26
N THR A 207 -4.33 -11.54 8.45
CA THR A 207 -3.42 -11.37 7.30
C THR A 207 -4.07 -10.74 6.06
N GLY A 208 -5.38 -10.62 6.03
CA GLY A 208 -6.08 -10.07 4.86
C GLY A 208 -6.41 -11.09 3.76
N LEU A 209 -5.97 -12.35 3.88
CA LEU A 209 -6.25 -13.41 2.89
C LEU A 209 -7.74 -13.61 2.67
N SER A 210 -8.14 -13.96 1.45
CA SER A 210 -9.52 -14.35 1.13
C SER A 210 -9.93 -15.63 1.87
N SER A 211 -11.23 -15.87 1.97
CA SER A 211 -11.73 -17.10 2.60
C SER A 211 -11.27 -18.37 1.87
N GLU A 212 -11.09 -18.30 0.55
CA GLU A 212 -10.55 -19.37 -0.28
C GLU A 212 -9.10 -19.69 0.09
N GLU A 213 -8.28 -18.67 0.16
CA GLU A 213 -6.86 -18.80 0.51
C GLU A 213 -6.69 -19.31 1.95
N ILE A 214 -7.46 -18.78 2.90
CA ILE A 214 -7.43 -19.26 4.30
C ILE A 214 -7.83 -20.72 4.38
N ALA A 215 -8.90 -21.13 3.70
CA ALA A 215 -9.35 -22.52 3.69
C ALA A 215 -8.29 -23.47 3.10
N SER A 216 -7.62 -23.02 2.03
CA SER A 216 -6.50 -23.73 1.42
C SER A 216 -5.30 -23.85 2.35
N GLN A 217 -4.88 -22.77 3.00
CA GLN A 217 -3.75 -22.74 3.94
C GLN A 217 -3.99 -23.65 5.17
N LEU A 218 -5.22 -23.68 5.64
CA LEU A 218 -5.63 -24.48 6.80
C LEU A 218 -6.02 -25.92 6.43
N CYS A 219 -5.99 -26.27 5.13
CA CYS A 219 -6.42 -27.57 4.59
C CYS A 219 -7.82 -27.97 5.08
N ILE A 220 -8.79 -27.04 5.08
CA ILE A 220 -10.19 -27.26 5.49
C ILE A 220 -11.19 -26.82 4.42
N ALA A 221 -12.42 -27.38 4.49
CA ALA A 221 -13.50 -26.94 3.64
C ALA A 221 -13.94 -25.48 3.98
N LYS A 222 -14.40 -24.71 2.98
CA LYS A 222 -14.91 -23.34 3.16
C LYS A 222 -16.00 -23.26 4.23
N ASN A 223 -16.91 -24.22 4.29
CA ASN A 223 -17.98 -24.28 5.30
C ASN A 223 -17.42 -24.47 6.73
N THR A 224 -16.31 -25.18 6.88
CA THR A 224 -15.63 -25.35 8.16
C THR A 224 -14.95 -24.05 8.59
N LEU A 225 -14.27 -23.37 7.65
CA LEU A 225 -13.71 -22.05 7.90
C LEU A 225 -14.79 -21.05 8.29
N PHE A 226 -15.92 -21.03 7.57
CA PHE A 226 -17.05 -20.15 7.91
C PHE A 226 -17.53 -20.34 9.34
N LYS A 227 -17.71 -21.59 9.79
CA LYS A 227 -18.11 -21.90 11.18
C LYS A 227 -17.09 -21.36 12.20
N HIS A 228 -15.80 -21.57 11.98
CA HIS A 228 -14.76 -21.05 12.85
C HIS A 228 -14.73 -19.53 12.88
N SER A 229 -14.84 -18.88 11.73
CA SER A 229 -14.89 -17.41 11.62
C SER A 229 -16.11 -16.84 12.38
N GLN A 230 -17.28 -17.44 12.23
CA GLN A 230 -18.49 -17.03 12.97
C GLN A 230 -18.31 -17.17 14.49
N ASN A 231 -17.65 -18.24 14.96
CA ASN A 231 -17.33 -18.39 16.35
C ASN A 231 -16.36 -17.32 16.87
N VAL A 232 -15.32 -17.00 16.10
CA VAL A 232 -14.38 -15.91 16.39
C VAL A 232 -15.16 -14.61 16.51
N TYR A 233 -15.97 -14.26 15.51
CA TYR A 233 -16.75 -13.02 15.53
C TYR A 233 -17.67 -12.93 16.71
N ARG A 234 -18.43 -13.98 17.00
CA ARG A 234 -19.33 -14.06 18.15
C ARG A 234 -18.59 -13.86 19.48
N LYS A 235 -17.46 -14.55 19.68
CA LYS A 235 -16.67 -14.46 20.92
C LYS A 235 -16.03 -13.09 21.11
N CYS A 236 -15.56 -12.47 20.02
CA CYS A 236 -14.97 -11.14 20.04
C CYS A 236 -16.01 -10.00 20.05
N GLY A 237 -17.32 -10.30 20.00
CA GLY A 237 -18.37 -9.28 19.89
C GLY A 237 -18.33 -8.52 18.55
N ALA A 238 -17.70 -9.12 17.51
CA ALA A 238 -17.56 -8.56 16.18
C ALA A 238 -18.71 -9.02 15.26
N LYS A 239 -19.15 -8.14 14.35
CA LYS A 239 -20.17 -8.47 13.35
C LYS A 239 -19.57 -8.82 12.00
N SER A 240 -18.30 -8.44 11.79
CA SER A 240 -17.62 -8.58 10.53
C SER A 240 -16.10 -8.79 10.71
N ARG A 241 -15.43 -9.19 9.63
CA ARG A 241 -13.97 -9.23 9.57
C ARG A 241 -13.34 -7.88 9.94
N TRP A 242 -13.93 -6.79 9.51
CA TRP A 242 -13.44 -5.43 9.78
C TRP A 242 -13.49 -5.07 11.26
N ASP A 243 -14.50 -5.56 11.98
CA ASP A 243 -14.59 -5.33 13.43
C ASP A 243 -13.47 -6.07 14.18
N VAL A 244 -13.12 -7.28 13.72
CA VAL A 244 -12.01 -8.06 14.29
C VAL A 244 -10.66 -7.40 14.00
N LEU A 245 -10.46 -6.87 12.79
CA LEU A 245 -9.26 -6.11 12.45
C LEU A 245 -9.11 -4.88 13.35
N ARG A 246 -10.19 -4.12 13.55
CA ARG A 246 -10.20 -2.96 14.47
C ARG A 246 -9.93 -3.35 15.93
N LEU A 247 -10.40 -4.50 16.38
CA LEU A 247 -10.11 -5.00 17.73
C LEU A 247 -8.63 -5.35 17.87
N ALA A 248 -8.02 -5.96 16.84
CA ALA A 248 -6.60 -6.29 16.84
C ALA A 248 -5.67 -5.05 16.86
N GLU A 249 -6.14 -3.92 16.37
CA GLU A 249 -5.42 -2.65 16.40
C GLU A 249 -5.47 -1.97 17.77
N LYS A 250 -6.50 -2.24 18.57
CA LYS A 250 -6.72 -1.63 19.89
C LYS A 250 -6.10 -2.43 21.04
N THR A 251 -5.65 -3.65 20.76
CA THR A 251 -5.11 -4.58 21.76
C THR A 251 -3.61 -4.76 21.60
#